data_8b9e5151f05ae2de491617f35aef22cb
#
_entry.id   8b9e5151f05ae2de491617f35aef22cb
#
_cell.length_a   1.000
_cell.length_b   1.000
_cell.length_c   1.000
_cell.angle_alpha   90.00
_cell.angle_beta   90.00
_cell.angle_gamma   90.00
#
_symmetry.space_group_name_H-M   'P 1'
#
loop_
_entity.id
_entity.type
_entity.pdbx_description
1 polymer ?
#
loop_
_entity_poly.entity_id
_entity_poly.type
_entity_poly.pdbx_seq_one_letter_code
_entity_poly.pdbx_strand_id
1 'polypeptide(L)'
;IDQAIASGAFAQNPAYLQAIDAAVADEKAVHIMGLLSEGGVHSHEQHLFAALKLAADRGAKRLYLHAFLDGRDTPPRSAAPSLARAEALLTSLGVGRIASVHGRYWAMDRDNRWDRIAKSYTLLTDGRTDHQASTAHAALEAAYARGEDDEFVAPTRVGEPGVISDGDAVLFMNFRADRARQLTQALSEAAFTGFVRETLP
;
A
#
# COMPACT_ATOMS: atom_id res chain seq x y z
N ILE A 1 -6.96 7.47 15.89
CA ILE A 1 -5.60 7.18 15.40
C ILE A 1 -4.74 8.41 15.58
N ASP A 2 -5.16 9.62 15.15
CA ASP A 2 -4.39 10.86 15.25
C ASP A 2 -3.93 11.13 16.68
N GLN A 3 -4.82 11.00 17.66
CA GLN A 3 -4.47 11.14 19.06
C GLN A 3 -3.43 10.10 19.51
N ALA A 4 -3.54 8.85 19.03
CA ALA A 4 -2.57 7.80 19.34
C ALA A 4 -1.19 8.10 18.73
N ILE A 5 -1.16 8.68 17.52
CA ILE A 5 0.09 9.14 16.89
C ILE A 5 0.69 10.29 17.71
N ALA A 6 -0.11 11.30 18.04
CA ALA A 6 0.35 12.48 18.78
C ALA A 6 0.88 12.13 20.19
N SER A 7 0.26 11.15 20.86
CA SER A 7 0.68 10.70 22.21
C SER A 7 1.79 9.64 22.21
N GLY A 8 2.20 9.14 21.05
CA GLY A 8 3.13 8.01 20.93
C GLY A 8 2.51 6.63 21.15
N ALA A 9 1.23 6.54 21.49
CA ALA A 9 0.55 5.26 21.71
C ALA A 9 0.44 4.39 20.44
N PHE A 10 0.44 5.03 19.26
CA PHE A 10 0.47 4.31 17.98
C PHE A 10 1.72 3.43 17.87
N ALA A 11 2.88 3.95 18.25
CA ALA A 11 4.15 3.23 18.21
C ALA A 11 4.26 2.15 19.31
N GLN A 12 3.33 2.09 20.24
CA GLN A 12 3.23 1.07 21.29
C GLN A 12 2.17 0.00 20.99
N ASN A 13 1.53 0.04 19.81
CA ASN A 13 0.51 -0.93 19.46
C ASN A 13 1.12 -2.34 19.34
N PRO A 14 0.71 -3.30 20.21
CA PRO A 14 1.35 -4.60 20.26
C PRO A 14 1.19 -5.42 18.97
N ALA A 15 0.10 -5.25 18.23
CA ALA A 15 -0.11 -5.96 16.97
C ALA A 15 0.85 -5.47 15.89
N TYR A 16 1.08 -4.15 15.79
CA TYR A 16 2.05 -3.60 14.85
C TYR A 16 3.47 -3.99 15.21
N LEU A 17 3.84 -3.89 16.50
CA LEU A 17 5.16 -4.27 16.99
C LEU A 17 5.43 -5.75 16.72
N GLN A 18 4.50 -6.63 17.05
CA GLN A 18 4.65 -8.07 16.84
C GLN A 18 4.89 -8.40 15.36
N ALA A 19 4.09 -7.83 14.46
CA ALA A 19 4.22 -8.10 13.03
C ALA A 19 5.56 -7.58 12.47
N ILE A 20 5.92 -6.33 12.79
CA ILE A 20 7.14 -5.71 12.30
C ILE A 20 8.37 -6.41 12.88
N ASP A 21 8.41 -6.65 14.19
CA ASP A 21 9.57 -7.24 14.87
C ASP A 21 9.82 -8.68 14.39
N ALA A 22 8.76 -9.46 14.14
CA ALA A 22 8.90 -10.81 13.57
C ALA A 22 9.54 -10.76 12.18
N ALA A 23 9.06 -9.91 11.29
CA ALA A 23 9.64 -9.75 9.95
C ALA A 23 11.09 -9.25 10.01
N VAL A 24 11.38 -8.26 10.86
CA VAL A 24 12.73 -7.72 11.03
C VAL A 24 13.71 -8.78 11.56
N ALA A 25 13.29 -9.58 12.55
CA ALA A 25 14.11 -10.64 13.12
C ALA A 25 14.51 -11.70 12.10
N ASP A 26 13.63 -12.02 11.17
CA ASP A 26 13.83 -13.01 10.11
C ASP A 26 14.38 -12.38 8.80
N GLU A 27 14.83 -11.13 8.85
CA GLU A 27 15.32 -10.35 7.68
C GLU A 27 14.32 -10.27 6.51
N LYS A 28 13.03 -10.33 6.84
CA LYS A 28 11.91 -10.22 5.91
C LYS A 28 11.53 -8.77 5.64
N ALA A 29 10.65 -8.56 4.68
CA ALA A 29 10.17 -7.23 4.33
C ALA A 29 8.98 -6.78 5.21
N VAL A 30 8.83 -5.47 5.30
CA VAL A 30 7.62 -4.84 5.86
C VAL A 30 6.94 -4.06 4.74
N HIS A 31 5.67 -4.37 4.51
CA HIS A 31 4.83 -3.74 3.51
C HIS A 31 3.77 -2.89 4.19
N ILE A 32 3.75 -1.61 3.88
CA ILE A 32 2.69 -0.69 4.28
C ILE A 32 1.80 -0.43 3.07
N MET A 33 0.50 -0.62 3.19
CA MET A 33 -0.45 -0.34 2.10
C MET A 33 -1.69 0.38 2.60
N GLY A 34 -2.35 1.09 1.71
CA GLY A 34 -3.60 1.77 2.01
C GLY A 34 -3.84 2.99 1.13
N LEU A 35 -4.98 3.62 1.34
CA LEU A 35 -5.39 4.82 0.60
C LEU A 35 -4.56 6.02 1.04
N LEU A 36 -3.70 6.49 0.14
CA LEU A 36 -2.75 7.58 0.37
C LEU A 36 -3.38 8.91 -0.04
N SER A 37 -4.15 9.50 0.84
CA SER A 37 -4.76 10.82 0.65
C SER A 37 -5.07 11.52 1.98
N GLU A 38 -5.46 12.78 1.90
CA GLU A 38 -5.95 13.58 3.02
C GLU A 38 -7.46 13.44 3.24
N GLY A 39 -8.17 12.62 2.46
CA GLY A 39 -9.63 12.53 2.46
C GLY A 39 -10.26 12.08 3.77
N GLY A 40 -9.59 11.25 4.56
CA GLY A 40 -10.02 10.90 5.90
C GLY A 40 -11.29 10.05 5.99
N VAL A 41 -11.71 9.40 4.90
CA VAL A 41 -12.95 8.57 4.86
C VAL A 41 -12.64 7.10 5.10
N HIS A 42 -11.61 6.55 4.48
CA HIS A 42 -11.18 5.16 4.62
C HIS A 42 -9.82 5.04 5.30
N SER A 43 -8.99 6.04 5.11
CA SER A 43 -7.62 6.14 5.58
C SER A 43 -7.22 7.61 5.66
N HIS A 44 -6.05 7.89 6.19
CA HIS A 44 -5.42 9.20 6.09
C HIS A 44 -3.92 9.02 5.91
N GLU A 45 -3.28 9.77 5.01
CA GLU A 45 -1.87 9.60 4.68
C GLU A 45 -0.94 9.67 5.89
N GLN A 46 -1.28 10.48 6.92
CA GLN A 46 -0.49 10.57 8.15
C GLN A 46 -0.43 9.25 8.92
N HIS A 47 -1.44 8.38 8.78
CA HIS A 47 -1.43 7.06 9.41
C HIS A 47 -0.44 6.13 8.70
N LEU A 48 -0.38 6.18 7.36
CA LEU A 48 0.61 5.44 6.57
C LEU A 48 2.03 5.95 6.92
N PHE A 49 2.20 7.26 7.04
CA PHE A 49 3.49 7.86 7.42
C PHE A 49 3.93 7.44 8.83
N ALA A 50 3.01 7.36 9.78
CA ALA A 50 3.30 6.86 11.12
C ALA A 50 3.73 5.39 11.10
N ALA A 51 3.09 4.55 10.27
CA ALA A 51 3.46 3.15 10.10
C ALA A 51 4.85 2.98 9.43
N LEU A 52 5.17 3.79 8.42
CA LEU A 52 6.49 3.82 7.79
C LEU A 52 7.59 4.21 8.79
N LYS A 53 7.36 5.25 9.58
CA LYS A 53 8.28 5.66 10.65
C LYS A 53 8.48 4.54 11.66
N LEU A 54 7.39 3.94 12.14
CA LEU A 54 7.46 2.83 13.09
C LEU A 54 8.28 1.67 12.54
N ALA A 55 8.06 1.25 11.30
CA ALA A 55 8.82 0.18 10.68
C ALA A 55 10.32 0.51 10.57
N ALA A 56 10.66 1.75 10.17
CA ALA A 56 12.04 2.21 10.11
C ALA A 56 12.70 2.24 11.50
N ASP A 57 12.01 2.78 12.51
CA ASP A 57 12.48 2.84 13.90
C ASP A 57 12.70 1.44 14.50
N ARG A 58 11.92 0.43 14.06
CA ARG A 58 12.10 -0.98 14.43
C ARG A 58 13.20 -1.70 13.65
N GLY A 59 13.87 -1.02 12.71
CA GLY A 59 15.02 -1.55 11.98
C GLY A 59 14.67 -2.32 10.72
N ALA A 60 13.49 -2.11 10.12
CA ALA A 60 13.14 -2.69 8.83
C ALA A 60 14.15 -2.26 7.75
N LYS A 61 14.87 -3.21 7.16
CA LYS A 61 15.82 -2.97 6.07
C LYS A 61 15.16 -3.02 4.69
N ARG A 62 14.05 -3.75 4.58
CA ARG A 62 13.24 -3.91 3.37
C ARG A 62 11.86 -3.37 3.68
N LEU A 63 11.60 -2.12 3.32
CA LEU A 63 10.36 -1.40 3.62
C LEU A 63 9.72 -0.93 2.32
N TYR A 64 8.48 -1.32 2.09
CA TYR A 64 7.75 -1.00 0.86
C TYR A 64 6.43 -0.31 1.17
N LEU A 65 6.17 0.78 0.44
CA LEU A 65 4.86 1.42 0.40
C LEU A 65 4.14 1.03 -0.88
N HIS A 66 2.94 0.49 -0.75
CA HIS A 66 2.00 0.29 -1.85
C HIS A 66 0.91 1.35 -1.74
N ALA A 67 1.03 2.39 -2.56
CA ALA A 67 0.16 3.56 -2.49
C ALA A 67 -1.13 3.33 -3.28
N PHE A 68 -2.28 3.36 -2.59
CA PHE A 68 -3.57 3.37 -3.25
C PHE A 68 -4.05 4.81 -3.41
N LEU A 69 -4.42 5.20 -4.63
CA LEU A 69 -4.80 6.57 -4.96
C LEU A 69 -6.30 6.78 -4.87
N ASP A 70 -6.71 7.96 -4.45
CA ASP A 70 -8.08 8.29 -4.09
C ASP A 70 -8.92 8.78 -5.28
N GLY A 71 -8.95 10.05 -5.57
CA GLY A 71 -9.71 10.66 -6.64
C GLY A 71 -11.24 10.59 -6.50
N ARG A 72 -11.75 10.14 -5.33
CA ARG A 72 -13.16 10.00 -5.01
C ARG A 72 -13.57 10.75 -3.75
N ASP A 73 -12.81 10.59 -2.68
CA ASP A 73 -12.94 11.36 -1.43
C ASP A 73 -12.06 12.62 -1.49
N THR A 74 -11.22 12.72 -2.50
CA THR A 74 -10.39 13.87 -2.91
C THR A 74 -10.60 14.16 -4.40
N PRO A 75 -10.20 15.33 -4.92
CA PRO A 75 -10.32 15.64 -6.34
C PRO A 75 -9.65 14.60 -7.26
N PRO A 76 -10.20 14.36 -8.47
CA PRO A 76 -9.75 13.26 -9.35
C PRO A 76 -8.28 13.26 -9.76
N ARG A 77 -7.59 14.41 -9.71
CA ARG A 77 -6.17 14.56 -10.05
C ARG A 77 -5.43 15.34 -8.99
N SER A 78 -5.38 14.78 -7.78
CA SER A 78 -4.79 15.43 -6.59
C SER A 78 -3.75 14.58 -5.88
N ALA A 79 -3.37 13.41 -6.42
CA ALA A 79 -2.48 12.46 -5.74
C ALA A 79 -1.01 12.91 -5.70
N ALA A 80 -0.54 13.74 -6.62
CA ALA A 80 0.87 14.11 -6.73
C ALA A 80 1.48 14.67 -5.42
N PRO A 81 0.85 15.57 -4.67
CA PRO A 81 1.41 16.06 -3.41
C PRO A 81 1.56 14.97 -2.34
N SER A 82 0.59 14.03 -2.23
CA SER A 82 0.66 12.92 -1.28
C SER A 82 1.79 11.95 -1.61
N LEU A 83 1.98 11.61 -2.90
CA LEU A 83 3.10 10.80 -3.36
C LEU A 83 4.45 11.50 -3.06
N ALA A 84 4.56 12.80 -3.34
CA ALA A 84 5.77 13.56 -3.06
C ALA A 84 6.11 13.60 -1.56
N ARG A 85 5.10 13.76 -0.68
CA ARG A 85 5.30 13.70 0.78
C ARG A 85 5.76 12.32 1.23
N ALA A 86 5.22 11.25 0.65
CA ALA A 86 5.63 9.88 0.95
C ALA A 86 7.08 9.62 0.52
N GLU A 87 7.48 10.05 -0.68
CA GLU A 87 8.85 9.93 -1.18
C GLU A 87 9.85 10.73 -0.31
N ALA A 88 9.48 11.97 0.04
CA ALA A 88 10.30 12.80 0.93
C ALA A 88 10.49 12.16 2.31
N LEU A 89 9.43 11.58 2.88
CA LEU A 89 9.51 10.85 4.14
C LEU A 89 10.46 9.64 4.03
N LEU A 90 10.27 8.78 3.04
CA LEU A 90 11.12 7.58 2.83
C LEU A 90 12.59 7.96 2.62
N THR A 91 12.84 9.03 1.88
CA THR A 91 14.19 9.60 1.73
C THR A 91 14.76 10.04 3.08
N SER A 92 13.98 10.73 3.90
CA SER A 92 14.43 11.19 5.22
C SER A 92 14.68 10.04 6.22
N LEU A 93 13.95 8.95 6.09
CA LEU A 93 14.15 7.75 6.90
C LEU A 93 15.41 6.95 6.46
N GLY A 94 15.92 7.21 5.26
CA GLY A 94 17.07 6.49 4.70
C GLY A 94 16.80 5.02 4.38
N VAL A 95 15.54 4.61 4.41
CA VAL A 95 15.11 3.24 4.13
C VAL A 95 13.72 3.22 3.50
N GLY A 96 13.49 2.24 2.63
CA GLY A 96 12.20 2.02 1.99
C GLY A 96 11.99 2.82 0.71
N ARG A 97 10.91 2.49 0.02
CA ARG A 97 10.48 3.15 -1.23
C ARG A 97 9.01 2.89 -1.52
N ILE A 98 8.42 3.69 -2.40
CA ILE A 98 7.16 3.34 -3.02
C ILE A 98 7.44 2.21 -4.03
N ALA A 99 6.80 1.04 -3.84
CA ALA A 99 7.00 -0.13 -4.68
C ALA A 99 5.91 -0.28 -5.75
N SER A 100 4.72 0.25 -5.49
CA SER A 100 3.62 0.23 -6.45
C SER A 100 2.61 1.35 -6.20
N VAL A 101 1.90 1.71 -7.26
CA VAL A 101 0.80 2.68 -7.24
C VAL A 101 -0.43 2.02 -7.86
N HIS A 102 -1.59 2.13 -7.21
CA HIS A 102 -2.85 1.56 -7.64
C HIS A 102 -3.98 2.56 -7.43
N GLY A 103 -4.82 2.79 -8.41
CA GLY A 103 -6.09 3.47 -8.18
C GLY A 103 -6.99 2.62 -7.25
N ARG A 104 -7.75 3.27 -6.39
CA ARG A 104 -8.65 2.57 -5.45
C ARG A 104 -9.70 1.70 -6.14
N TYR A 105 -10.03 1.99 -7.39
CA TYR A 105 -10.91 1.16 -8.21
C TYR A 105 -10.43 -0.29 -8.31
N TRP A 106 -9.12 -0.52 -8.34
CA TRP A 106 -8.50 -1.83 -8.44
C TRP A 106 -8.23 -2.46 -7.08
N ALA A 107 -7.63 -1.72 -6.15
CA ALA A 107 -7.14 -2.26 -4.88
C ALA A 107 -8.19 -2.27 -3.77
N MET A 108 -9.27 -1.48 -3.90
CA MET A 108 -10.24 -1.23 -2.84
C MET A 108 -11.68 -1.50 -3.29
N ASP A 109 -11.89 -2.49 -4.13
CA ASP A 109 -13.24 -2.93 -4.49
C ASP A 109 -13.95 -3.52 -3.27
N ARG A 110 -15.29 -3.39 -3.23
CA ARG A 110 -16.15 -3.95 -2.17
C ARG A 110 -17.40 -4.65 -2.72
N ASP A 111 -17.46 -4.79 -4.05
CA ASP A 111 -18.65 -5.27 -4.75
C ASP A 111 -18.41 -6.64 -5.41
N ASN A 112 -17.41 -7.39 -4.91
CA ASN A 112 -16.98 -8.70 -5.41
C ASN A 112 -16.56 -8.68 -6.91
N ARG A 113 -16.00 -7.57 -7.34
CA ARG A 113 -15.36 -7.45 -8.65
C ARG A 113 -13.93 -8.01 -8.56
N TRP A 114 -13.86 -9.33 -8.49
CA TRP A 114 -12.60 -10.05 -8.26
C TRP A 114 -11.59 -9.86 -9.39
N ASP A 115 -12.04 -9.58 -10.61
CA ASP A 115 -11.20 -9.19 -11.75
C ASP A 115 -10.39 -7.92 -11.49
N ARG A 116 -10.90 -6.98 -10.69
CA ARG A 116 -10.20 -5.77 -10.29
C ARG A 116 -9.16 -6.08 -9.22
N ILE A 117 -9.58 -6.75 -8.15
CA ILE A 117 -8.70 -7.15 -7.04
C ILE A 117 -7.54 -8.01 -7.54
N ALA A 118 -7.80 -8.94 -8.46
CA ALA A 118 -6.78 -9.82 -9.04
C ALA A 118 -5.61 -9.05 -9.65
N LYS A 119 -5.85 -7.93 -10.32
CA LYS A 119 -4.77 -7.11 -10.91
C LYS A 119 -3.85 -6.51 -9.85
N SER A 120 -4.43 -5.96 -8.78
CA SER A 120 -3.65 -5.45 -7.65
C SER A 120 -2.94 -6.58 -6.91
N TYR A 121 -3.61 -7.69 -6.66
CA TYR A 121 -3.04 -8.87 -6.03
C TYR A 121 -1.81 -9.39 -6.80
N THR A 122 -1.95 -9.60 -8.11
CA THR A 122 -0.85 -10.09 -8.97
C THR A 122 0.37 -9.16 -8.94
N LEU A 123 0.16 -7.84 -8.93
CA LEU A 123 1.28 -6.92 -8.76
C LEU A 123 1.93 -7.05 -7.38
N LEU A 124 1.13 -7.18 -6.32
CA LEU A 124 1.63 -7.27 -4.95
C LEU A 124 2.37 -8.58 -4.65
N THR A 125 1.99 -9.69 -5.28
CA THR A 125 2.55 -11.02 -4.98
C THR A 125 3.54 -11.53 -6.02
N ASP A 126 3.31 -11.23 -7.31
CA ASP A 126 4.13 -11.73 -8.41
C ASP A 126 4.97 -10.62 -9.08
N GLY A 127 4.73 -9.36 -8.74
CA GLY A 127 5.39 -8.20 -9.36
C GLY A 127 4.97 -7.97 -10.82
N ARG A 128 3.95 -8.68 -11.32
CA ARG A 128 3.50 -8.64 -12.72
C ARG A 128 2.40 -7.59 -12.91
N THR A 129 2.57 -6.78 -13.93
CA THR A 129 1.62 -5.76 -14.36
C THR A 129 1.95 -5.30 -15.78
N ASP A 130 0.97 -4.72 -16.47
CA ASP A 130 1.16 -4.11 -17.79
C ASP A 130 1.86 -2.73 -17.71
N HIS A 131 1.95 -2.15 -16.53
CA HIS A 131 2.47 -0.80 -16.33
C HIS A 131 3.61 -0.76 -15.33
N GLN A 132 4.69 -0.08 -15.72
CA GLN A 132 5.85 0.13 -14.87
C GLN A 132 6.46 1.51 -15.10
N ALA A 133 7.06 2.07 -14.06
CA ALA A 133 7.71 3.37 -14.08
C ALA A 133 8.92 3.38 -13.14
N SER A 134 9.84 4.31 -13.36
CA SER A 134 11.02 4.45 -12.48
C SER A 134 10.72 5.13 -11.14
N THR A 135 9.70 5.98 -11.09
CA THR A 135 9.26 6.73 -9.90
C THR A 135 7.74 6.72 -9.78
N ALA A 136 7.21 6.97 -8.59
CA ALA A 136 5.77 7.10 -8.39
C ALA A 136 5.18 8.30 -9.15
N HIS A 137 5.93 9.40 -9.25
CA HIS A 137 5.52 10.55 -10.05
C HIS A 137 5.41 10.17 -11.54
N ALA A 138 6.41 9.50 -12.11
CA ALA A 138 6.36 9.02 -13.50
C ALA A 138 5.21 8.04 -13.75
N ALA A 139 4.88 7.19 -12.76
CA ALA A 139 3.72 6.30 -12.82
C ALA A 139 2.41 7.09 -12.94
N LEU A 140 2.25 8.14 -12.12
CA LEU A 140 1.08 9.00 -12.13
C LEU A 140 0.95 9.77 -13.45
N GLU A 141 2.03 10.40 -13.92
CA GLU A 141 2.06 11.13 -15.19
C GLU A 141 1.69 10.21 -16.39
N ALA A 142 2.23 9.01 -16.42
CA ALA A 142 1.91 8.03 -17.45
C ALA A 142 0.43 7.62 -17.42
N ALA A 143 -0.15 7.47 -16.23
CA ALA A 143 -1.57 7.18 -16.06
C ALA A 143 -2.44 8.34 -16.56
N TYR A 144 -2.11 9.56 -16.21
CA TYR A 144 -2.82 10.77 -16.68
C TYR A 144 -2.72 10.94 -18.20
N ALA A 145 -1.57 10.60 -18.80
CA ALA A 145 -1.39 10.61 -20.23
C ALA A 145 -2.26 9.57 -20.97
N ARG A 146 -2.60 8.45 -20.29
CA ARG A 146 -3.57 7.46 -20.79
C ARG A 146 -5.03 7.89 -20.61
N GLY A 147 -5.29 9.03 -19.95
CA GLY A 147 -6.63 9.52 -19.64
C GLY A 147 -7.24 8.95 -18.36
N GLU A 148 -6.42 8.31 -17.51
CA GLU A 148 -6.83 7.83 -16.19
C GLU A 148 -6.83 9.00 -15.19
N ASP A 149 -7.70 8.95 -14.20
CA ASP A 149 -7.67 9.80 -13.01
C ASP A 149 -7.20 8.96 -11.81
N ASP A 150 -6.91 9.58 -10.67
CA ASP A 150 -6.36 8.91 -9.47
C ASP A 150 -7.10 7.62 -9.11
N GLU A 151 -8.45 7.66 -9.11
CA GLU A 151 -9.29 6.50 -8.78
C GLU A 151 -9.00 5.30 -9.69
N PHE A 152 -8.69 5.53 -10.96
CA PHE A 152 -8.60 4.52 -12.01
C PHE A 152 -7.16 4.18 -12.43
N VAL A 153 -6.16 4.77 -11.83
CA VAL A 153 -4.76 4.46 -12.14
C VAL A 153 -4.55 2.95 -12.09
N ALA A 154 -4.25 2.37 -13.25
CA ALA A 154 -4.00 0.94 -13.34
C ALA A 154 -2.82 0.53 -12.45
N PRO A 155 -2.85 -0.66 -11.82
CA PRO A 155 -1.75 -1.13 -10.98
C PRO A 155 -0.42 -1.00 -11.69
N THR A 156 0.47 -0.18 -11.15
CA THR A 156 1.75 0.21 -11.77
C THR A 156 2.89 -0.12 -10.81
N ARG A 157 3.86 -0.88 -11.27
CA ARG A 157 5.10 -1.15 -10.54
C ARG A 157 6.02 0.07 -10.59
N VAL A 158 6.63 0.40 -9.45
CA VAL A 158 7.60 1.48 -9.34
C VAL A 158 8.99 0.88 -9.06
N GLY A 159 9.89 1.01 -10.03
CA GLY A 159 11.24 0.43 -9.94
C GLY A 159 11.23 -1.10 -9.93
N GLU A 160 12.14 -1.70 -9.15
CA GLU A 160 12.22 -3.15 -8.98
C GLU A 160 11.00 -3.71 -8.25
N PRO A 161 10.62 -4.97 -8.46
CA PRO A 161 9.52 -5.59 -7.73
C PRO A 161 9.71 -5.49 -6.20
N GLY A 162 8.65 -5.10 -5.50
CA GLY A 162 8.57 -5.15 -4.04
C GLY A 162 7.42 -6.08 -3.66
N VAL A 163 7.59 -7.37 -3.95
CA VAL A 163 6.54 -8.37 -3.77
C VAL A 163 6.43 -8.83 -2.33
N ILE A 164 5.21 -9.17 -1.93
CA ILE A 164 4.91 -9.80 -0.64
C ILE A 164 5.27 -11.28 -0.76
N SER A 165 6.05 -11.77 0.18
CA SER A 165 6.54 -13.15 0.25
C SER A 165 6.33 -13.74 1.64
N ASP A 166 6.45 -15.05 1.76
CA ASP A 166 6.32 -15.77 3.04
C ASP A 166 7.17 -15.16 4.14
N GLY A 167 6.54 -14.85 5.26
CA GLY A 167 7.16 -14.28 6.44
C GLY A 167 7.29 -12.75 6.43
N ASP A 168 6.90 -12.08 5.35
CA ASP A 168 6.84 -10.62 5.32
C ASP A 168 5.68 -10.10 6.21
N ALA A 169 5.86 -8.92 6.78
CA ALA A 169 4.78 -8.24 7.49
C ALA A 169 4.00 -7.33 6.55
N VAL A 170 2.69 -7.36 6.63
CA VAL A 170 1.80 -6.49 5.85
C VAL A 170 0.90 -5.70 6.80
N LEU A 171 0.98 -4.37 6.73
CA LEU A 171 0.10 -3.46 7.46
C LEU A 171 -0.81 -2.72 6.49
N PHE A 172 -2.09 -3.03 6.52
CA PHE A 172 -3.10 -2.35 5.71
C PHE A 172 -3.73 -1.22 6.53
N MET A 173 -3.36 0.03 6.22
CA MET A 173 -3.62 1.19 7.07
C MET A 173 -5.01 1.82 6.91
N ASN A 174 -5.91 1.20 6.19
CA ASN A 174 -7.30 1.64 6.14
C ASN A 174 -8.00 1.34 7.47
N PHE A 175 -8.49 2.37 8.16
CA PHE A 175 -9.25 2.19 9.40
C PHE A 175 -10.71 1.80 9.17
N ARG A 176 -11.22 1.96 7.94
CA ARG A 176 -12.54 1.51 7.52
C ARG A 176 -12.41 0.23 6.69
N ALA A 177 -12.98 -0.86 7.22
CA ALA A 177 -12.74 -2.21 6.73
C ALA A 177 -13.45 -2.56 5.40
N ASP A 178 -14.54 -1.88 5.05
CA ASP A 178 -15.41 -2.28 3.94
C ASP A 178 -14.68 -2.40 2.59
N ARG A 179 -13.71 -1.53 2.31
CA ARG A 179 -12.92 -1.54 1.09
C ARG A 179 -11.53 -2.20 1.24
N ALA A 180 -11.16 -2.60 2.44
CA ALA A 180 -9.91 -3.35 2.68
C ALA A 180 -10.16 -4.87 2.66
N ARG A 181 -11.38 -5.30 2.91
CA ARG A 181 -11.74 -6.71 3.15
C ARG A 181 -11.37 -7.64 2.01
N GLN A 182 -11.71 -7.29 0.77
CA GLN A 182 -11.51 -8.19 -0.37
C GLN A 182 -10.05 -8.46 -0.68
N LEU A 183 -9.21 -7.42 -0.70
CA LEU A 183 -7.77 -7.62 -0.90
C LEU A 183 -7.14 -8.37 0.28
N THR A 184 -7.58 -8.09 1.51
CA THR A 184 -7.13 -8.84 2.69
C THR A 184 -7.51 -10.32 2.59
N GLN A 185 -8.74 -10.64 2.19
CA GLN A 185 -9.17 -12.03 1.96
C GLN A 185 -8.29 -12.72 0.92
N ALA A 186 -8.04 -12.04 -0.21
CA ALA A 186 -7.19 -12.59 -1.24
C ALA A 186 -5.76 -12.88 -0.76
N LEU A 187 -5.22 -12.05 0.15
CA LEU A 187 -3.86 -12.23 0.70
C LEU A 187 -3.78 -13.27 1.83
N SER A 188 -4.87 -13.45 2.61
CA SER A 188 -4.79 -14.20 3.89
C SER A 188 -5.63 -15.48 3.96
N GLU A 189 -6.67 -15.63 3.12
CA GLU A 189 -7.55 -16.80 3.22
C GLU A 189 -7.03 -17.96 2.36
N ALA A 190 -6.69 -19.08 2.99
CA ALA A 190 -6.24 -20.29 2.29
C ALA A 190 -7.33 -20.84 1.33
N ALA A 191 -8.59 -20.81 1.74
CA ALA A 191 -9.74 -21.30 0.97
C ALA A 191 -10.37 -20.22 0.04
N PHE A 192 -9.63 -19.18 -0.31
CA PHE A 192 -10.10 -18.12 -1.19
C PHE A 192 -10.44 -18.64 -2.61
N THR A 193 -11.60 -18.25 -3.12
CA THR A 193 -12.12 -18.72 -4.42
C THR A 193 -12.45 -17.61 -5.42
N GLY A 194 -12.15 -16.35 -5.10
CA GLY A 194 -12.52 -15.21 -5.95
C GLY A 194 -11.79 -15.18 -7.31
N PHE A 195 -10.55 -15.65 -7.35
CA PHE A 195 -9.75 -15.86 -8.57
C PHE A 195 -8.62 -16.86 -8.30
N VAL A 196 -8.01 -17.35 -9.36
CA VAL A 196 -6.85 -18.25 -9.23
C VAL A 196 -5.63 -17.45 -8.82
N ARG A 197 -5.01 -17.81 -7.71
CA ARG A 197 -3.75 -17.25 -7.21
C ARG A 197 -2.59 -18.13 -7.64
N GLU A 198 -1.60 -17.57 -8.33
CA GLU A 198 -0.36 -18.30 -8.69
C GLU A 198 0.59 -18.34 -7.48
N THR A 199 0.67 -17.26 -6.75
CA THR A 199 1.45 -17.14 -5.52
C THR A 199 0.50 -16.89 -4.35
N LEU A 200 0.71 -17.57 -3.24
CA LEU A 200 0.05 -17.34 -1.96
C LEU A 200 1.16 -17.11 -0.92
N PRO A 201 1.39 -15.85 -0.53
CA PRO A 201 2.38 -15.52 0.49
C PRO A 201 1.91 -15.87 1.89
#